data_37850de7587d00532c681141b69c045a
#
_entry.id   37850de7587d00532c681141b69c045a
#
_cell.length_a   1.000
_cell.length_b   1.000
_cell.length_c   1.000
_cell.angle_alpha   90.00
_cell.angle_beta   90.00
_cell.angle_gamma   90.00
#
_symmetry.space_group_name_H-M   'P 1'
#
loop_
_entity.id
_entity.type
_entity.pdbx_description
1 polymer ?
#
loop_
_entity_poly.entity_id
_entity_poly.type
_entity_poly.pdbx_seq_one_letter_code
_entity_poly.pdbx_strand_id
1 'polypeptide(L)'
;MTQRDLTDEQWARLQPLLPPQKPETGKPNIDHRRIINGILWILRTGAPWDDLPRRYGKRGTVSSRSYRWRQRGIWDRIFADLQAQADADGNLDWTIHFVDSTVIRAHQHAAGAKGSDPATEALGRSQGGFSTKLNVRAEGAGKPMAFVLQPGQRHESRAFEPLLERGAVRRPRRGRPRRRPARVAGDKAYSNRRIRMWLRRRGIGVTIPRKADERRRGPFDRDVYKLRARVEHLINRLKQFRRIATRYEKRAANYHGMVTLGAILLYL
;
A
#
# COMPACT_ATOMS: atom_id res chain seq x y z
N MET A 1 7.76 -5.86 26.91
CA MET A 1 7.85 -4.57 26.18
C MET A 1 7.54 -4.83 24.73
N THR A 2 6.46 -4.34 24.18
CA THR A 2 6.19 -4.43 22.74
C THR A 2 7.18 -3.53 22.04
N GLN A 3 8.18 -4.13 21.43
CA GLN A 3 9.22 -3.44 20.67
C GLN A 3 8.59 -2.72 19.48
N ARG A 4 8.37 -1.42 19.62
CA ARG A 4 7.72 -0.57 18.60
C ARG A 4 8.71 0.07 17.63
N ASP A 5 10.00 -0.04 17.92
CA ASP A 5 11.07 0.51 17.12
C ASP A 5 11.61 -0.53 16.12
N LEU A 6 12.37 -0.10 15.12
CA LEU A 6 13.05 -0.99 14.20
C LEU A 6 14.09 -1.84 14.92
N THR A 7 14.12 -3.14 14.63
CA THR A 7 15.22 -4.01 15.04
C THR A 7 16.51 -3.61 14.30
N ASP A 8 17.66 -4.10 14.77
CA ASP A 8 18.95 -3.83 14.10
C ASP A 8 18.98 -4.42 12.70
N GLU A 9 18.39 -5.63 12.51
CA GLU A 9 18.28 -6.28 11.20
C GLU A 9 17.39 -5.46 10.24
N GLN A 10 16.21 -5.00 10.70
CA GLN A 10 15.35 -4.14 9.90
C GLN A 10 16.04 -2.82 9.54
N TRP A 11 16.78 -2.25 10.50
CA TRP A 11 17.55 -1.04 10.26
C TRP A 11 18.66 -1.27 9.23
N ALA A 12 19.43 -2.31 9.35
CA ALA A 12 20.50 -2.65 8.42
C ALA A 12 20.00 -2.80 6.97
N ARG A 13 18.79 -3.33 6.79
CA ARG A 13 18.14 -3.45 5.47
C ARG A 13 17.59 -2.13 4.95
N LEU A 14 17.10 -1.26 5.83
CA LEU A 14 16.47 0.01 5.45
C LEU A 14 17.49 1.12 5.23
N GLN A 15 18.54 1.19 6.04
CA GLN A 15 19.53 2.28 6.05
C GLN A 15 20.14 2.57 4.68
N PRO A 16 20.58 1.59 3.88
CA PRO A 16 21.19 1.84 2.57
C PRO A 16 20.23 2.45 1.54
N LEU A 17 18.93 2.33 1.75
CA LEU A 17 17.88 2.84 0.86
C LEU A 17 17.47 4.28 1.18
N LEU A 18 17.97 4.82 2.30
CA LEU A 18 17.65 6.17 2.75
C LEU A 18 18.57 7.22 2.10
N PRO A 19 18.14 8.49 2.03
CA PRO A 19 19.02 9.58 1.68
C PRO A 19 20.22 9.69 2.63
N PRO A 20 21.35 10.30 2.20
CA PRO A 20 22.50 10.51 3.08
C PRO A 20 22.11 11.19 4.40
N GLN A 21 22.70 10.74 5.51
CA GLN A 21 22.51 11.33 6.84
C GLN A 21 23.01 12.77 6.89
N LYS A 22 24.17 13.03 6.26
CA LYS A 22 24.75 14.36 6.08
C LYS A 22 24.40 14.85 4.67
N PRO A 23 23.65 15.93 4.51
CA PRO A 23 23.41 16.52 3.19
C PRO A 23 24.71 17.13 2.66
N GLU A 24 24.79 17.34 1.35
CA GLU A 24 25.95 17.99 0.69
C GLU A 24 26.19 19.40 1.26
N THR A 25 25.11 20.10 1.59
CA THR A 25 25.16 21.46 2.16
C THR A 25 24.32 21.52 3.43
N GLY A 26 24.80 22.31 4.41
CA GLY A 26 24.10 22.56 5.66
C GLY A 26 24.50 21.63 6.81
N LYS A 27 23.79 21.76 7.94
CA LYS A 27 24.04 20.98 9.15
C LYS A 27 23.60 19.52 8.98
N PRO A 28 24.29 18.56 9.65
CA PRO A 28 23.86 17.16 9.67
C PRO A 28 22.41 17.02 10.11
N ASN A 29 21.70 16.10 9.48
CA ASN A 29 20.35 15.76 9.87
C ASN A 29 20.32 15.05 11.24
N ILE A 30 19.22 15.19 11.98
CA ILE A 30 18.95 14.30 13.11
C ILE A 30 18.93 12.86 12.60
N ASP A 31 19.46 11.95 13.42
CA ASP A 31 19.56 10.52 13.10
C ASP A 31 18.28 9.98 12.45
N HIS A 32 18.44 9.36 11.29
CA HIS A 32 17.35 8.84 10.49
C HIS A 32 16.60 7.71 11.19
N ARG A 33 17.32 6.83 11.91
CA ARG A 33 16.70 5.73 12.67
C ARG A 33 15.76 6.27 13.72
N ARG A 34 16.19 7.29 14.48
CA ARG A 34 15.38 7.96 15.49
C ARG A 34 14.13 8.59 14.88
N ILE A 35 14.26 9.29 13.76
CA ILE A 35 13.14 9.92 13.04
C ILE A 35 12.15 8.86 12.54
N ILE A 36 12.65 7.79 11.93
CA ILE A 36 11.79 6.71 11.39
C ILE A 36 11.04 6.04 12.53
N ASN A 37 11.69 5.71 13.63
CA ASN A 37 11.03 5.13 14.81
C ASN A 37 9.90 6.02 15.32
N GLY A 38 10.08 7.35 15.30
CA GLY A 38 8.99 8.29 15.62
C GLY A 38 7.83 8.23 14.62
N ILE A 39 8.13 8.17 13.34
CA ILE A 39 7.10 8.02 12.29
C ILE A 39 6.36 6.67 12.44
N LEU A 40 7.09 5.59 12.72
CA LEU A 40 6.52 4.27 12.95
C LEU A 40 5.69 4.21 14.24
N TRP A 41 6.07 4.96 15.26
CA TRP A 41 5.26 5.09 16.46
C TRP A 41 3.89 5.70 16.15
N ILE A 42 3.85 6.79 15.35
CA ILE A 42 2.60 7.41 14.88
C ILE A 42 1.80 6.41 14.01
N LEU A 43 2.46 5.69 13.10
CA LEU A 43 1.81 4.70 12.24
C LEU A 43 1.10 3.61 13.07
N ARG A 44 1.78 3.07 14.07
CA ARG A 44 1.29 1.95 14.89
C ARG A 44 0.22 2.38 15.88
N THR A 45 0.37 3.55 16.49
CA THR A 45 -0.54 4.02 17.55
C THR A 45 -1.77 4.75 17.00
N GLY A 46 -1.66 5.37 15.81
CA GLY A 46 -2.67 6.28 15.28
C GLY A 46 -2.75 7.62 16.01
N ALA A 47 -1.87 7.85 16.98
CA ALA A 47 -1.87 9.05 17.80
C ALA A 47 -1.65 10.33 16.97
N PRO A 48 -2.13 11.49 17.45
CA PRO A 48 -1.76 12.79 16.89
C PRO A 48 -0.24 13.00 16.94
N TRP A 49 0.27 13.83 16.02
CA TRP A 49 1.69 14.19 16.05
C TRP A 49 2.10 14.92 17.32
N ASP A 50 1.15 15.58 17.99
CA ASP A 50 1.36 16.29 19.25
C ASP A 50 1.76 15.35 20.39
N ASP A 51 1.29 14.11 20.35
CA ASP A 51 1.56 13.08 21.37
C ASP A 51 2.87 12.33 21.11
N LEU A 52 3.66 12.75 20.10
CA LEU A 52 4.92 12.07 19.77
C LEU A 52 5.89 12.12 20.96
N PRO A 53 6.35 10.97 21.49
CA PRO A 53 7.31 10.93 22.58
C PRO A 53 8.60 11.69 22.29
N ARG A 54 9.06 12.51 23.24
CA ARG A 54 10.27 13.35 23.10
C ARG A 54 11.53 12.58 22.74
N ARG A 55 11.61 11.29 23.09
CA ARG A 55 12.74 10.42 22.73
C ARG A 55 12.96 10.33 21.22
N TYR A 56 11.94 10.51 20.39
CA TYR A 56 12.05 10.51 18.92
C TYR A 56 12.44 11.87 18.33
N GLY A 57 12.41 12.93 19.15
CA GLY A 57 12.71 14.30 18.75
C GLY A 57 11.51 15.23 18.82
N LYS A 58 11.72 16.48 18.39
CA LYS A 58 10.63 17.48 18.36
C LYS A 58 9.59 17.09 17.31
N ARG A 59 8.29 17.17 17.66
CA ARG A 59 7.15 16.90 16.76
C ARG A 59 7.34 17.48 15.35
N GLY A 60 7.61 18.78 15.29
CA GLY A 60 7.76 19.49 14.00
C GLY A 60 8.89 18.93 13.14
N THR A 61 9.99 18.47 13.75
CA THR A 61 11.12 17.87 13.02
C THR A 61 10.73 16.52 12.43
N VAL A 62 10.08 15.65 13.21
CA VAL A 62 9.70 14.30 12.77
C VAL A 62 8.60 14.36 11.71
N SER A 63 7.54 15.13 11.95
CA SER A 63 6.42 15.28 11.02
C SER A 63 6.85 15.93 9.71
N SER A 64 7.62 17.03 9.75
CA SER A 64 8.12 17.71 8.55
C SER A 64 9.04 16.80 7.73
N ARG A 65 9.87 15.96 8.40
CA ARG A 65 10.71 14.97 7.70
C ARG A 65 9.83 13.92 7.02
N SER A 66 8.81 13.40 7.68
CA SER A 66 7.86 12.45 7.12
C SER A 66 7.19 13.00 5.86
N TYR A 67 6.68 14.24 5.93
CA TYR A 67 6.03 14.88 4.78
C TYR A 67 6.99 15.18 3.64
N ARG A 68 8.20 15.68 3.90
CA ARG A 68 9.22 15.91 2.88
C ARG A 68 9.63 14.62 2.18
N TRP A 69 9.85 13.54 2.92
CA TRP A 69 10.22 12.26 2.34
C TRP A 69 9.10 11.68 1.49
N ARG A 70 7.84 11.82 1.93
CA ARG A 70 6.69 11.48 1.09
C ARG A 70 6.66 12.34 -0.20
N GLN A 71 6.80 13.67 -0.10
CA GLN A 71 6.78 14.58 -1.27
C GLN A 71 7.88 14.26 -2.28
N ARG A 72 9.06 13.88 -1.80
CA ARG A 72 10.20 13.48 -2.62
C ARG A 72 10.12 12.03 -3.13
N GLY A 73 9.03 11.32 -2.90
CA GLY A 73 8.83 9.93 -3.31
C GLY A 73 9.80 8.93 -2.69
N ILE A 74 10.39 9.26 -1.53
CA ILE A 74 11.40 8.40 -0.89
C ILE A 74 10.78 7.08 -0.44
N TRP A 75 9.59 7.12 0.15
CA TRP A 75 8.90 5.90 0.58
C TRP A 75 8.55 5.00 -0.60
N ASP A 76 8.08 5.57 -1.71
CA ASP A 76 7.73 4.81 -2.91
C ASP A 76 8.97 4.18 -3.55
N ARG A 77 10.11 4.89 -3.54
CA ARG A 77 11.41 4.37 -4.01
C ARG A 77 11.89 3.21 -3.14
N ILE A 78 11.90 3.38 -1.80
CA ILE A 78 12.30 2.32 -0.86
C ILE A 78 11.41 1.09 -1.06
N PHE A 79 10.10 1.28 -1.19
CA PHE A 79 9.18 0.17 -1.43
C PHE A 79 9.48 -0.56 -2.73
N ALA A 80 9.74 0.19 -3.82
CA ALA A 80 10.11 -0.38 -5.11
C ALA A 80 11.48 -1.11 -5.06
N ASP A 81 12.45 -0.60 -4.31
CA ASP A 81 13.78 -1.22 -4.15
C ASP A 81 13.67 -2.53 -3.37
N LEU A 82 12.88 -2.57 -2.29
CA LEU A 82 12.62 -3.81 -1.52
C LEU A 82 11.88 -4.86 -2.37
N GLN A 83 10.93 -4.43 -3.22
CA GLN A 83 10.27 -5.34 -4.16
C GLN A 83 11.26 -5.90 -5.20
N ALA A 84 12.14 -5.05 -5.75
CA ALA A 84 13.14 -5.47 -6.71
C ALA A 84 14.14 -6.46 -6.10
N GLN A 85 14.55 -6.23 -4.85
CA GLN A 85 15.41 -7.15 -4.11
C GLN A 85 14.70 -8.49 -3.88
N ALA A 86 13.45 -8.46 -3.40
CA ALA A 86 12.68 -9.68 -3.18
C ALA A 86 12.42 -10.48 -4.47
N ASP A 87 12.23 -9.80 -5.63
CA ASP A 87 12.10 -10.47 -6.94
C ASP A 87 13.44 -11.11 -7.38
N ALA A 88 14.55 -10.40 -7.16
CA ALA A 88 15.89 -10.89 -7.47
C ALA A 88 16.26 -12.16 -6.66
N ASP A 89 15.83 -12.18 -5.38
CA ASP A 89 16.02 -13.29 -4.45
C ASP A 89 15.02 -14.45 -4.68
N GLY A 90 14.12 -14.35 -5.68
CA GLY A 90 13.08 -15.36 -5.94
C GLY A 90 11.94 -15.37 -4.90
N ASN A 91 11.85 -14.36 -4.04
CA ASN A 91 10.90 -14.25 -2.94
C ASN A 91 9.58 -13.57 -3.33
N LEU A 92 9.31 -13.37 -4.64
CA LEU A 92 8.02 -12.91 -5.16
C LEU A 92 7.40 -13.97 -6.08
N ASP A 93 6.20 -14.40 -5.75
CA ASP A 93 5.44 -15.37 -6.55
C ASP A 93 4.59 -14.66 -7.61
N TRP A 94 4.99 -14.79 -8.87
CA TRP A 94 4.29 -14.24 -10.03
C TRP A 94 3.32 -15.21 -10.70
N THR A 95 3.16 -16.42 -10.18
CA THR A 95 2.21 -17.39 -10.74
C THR A 95 0.78 -16.91 -10.56
N ILE A 96 0.50 -16.25 -9.44
CA ILE A 96 -0.82 -15.67 -9.16
C ILE A 96 -0.69 -14.40 -8.34
N HIS A 97 -1.49 -13.38 -8.68
CA HIS A 97 -1.68 -12.22 -7.81
C HIS A 97 -3.13 -12.09 -7.38
N PHE A 98 -3.33 -11.55 -6.20
CA PHE A 98 -4.63 -11.32 -5.61
C PHE A 98 -4.96 -9.84 -5.60
N VAL A 99 -6.24 -9.52 -5.85
CA VAL A 99 -6.77 -8.17 -5.72
C VAL A 99 -7.97 -8.17 -4.79
N ASP A 100 -7.99 -7.21 -3.90
CA ASP A 100 -9.09 -7.02 -2.96
C ASP A 100 -9.19 -5.54 -2.56
N SER A 101 -10.25 -5.16 -1.88
CA SER A 101 -10.44 -3.82 -1.37
C SER A 101 -11.00 -3.83 0.05
N THR A 102 -10.73 -2.76 0.76
CA THR A 102 -11.31 -2.55 2.08
C THR A 102 -11.72 -1.09 2.25
N VAL A 103 -12.83 -0.87 2.92
CA VAL A 103 -13.27 0.46 3.31
C VAL A 103 -12.57 0.84 4.61
N ILE A 104 -11.94 2.00 4.60
CA ILE A 104 -11.27 2.61 5.75
C ILE A 104 -12.09 3.80 6.19
N ARG A 105 -12.50 3.82 7.45
CA ARG A 105 -13.18 4.97 8.05
C ARG A 105 -12.25 6.18 8.07
N ALA A 106 -12.77 7.33 7.70
CA ALA A 106 -12.05 8.57 7.81
C ALA A 106 -12.55 9.32 9.05
N HIS A 107 -11.59 9.69 9.92
CA HIS A 107 -11.89 10.56 11.06
C HIS A 107 -12.32 11.94 10.55
N GLN A 108 -13.14 12.67 11.31
CA GLN A 108 -13.58 14.03 10.94
C GLN A 108 -12.41 14.97 10.55
N HIS A 109 -11.24 14.81 11.18
CA HIS A 109 -10.03 15.59 10.86
C HIS A 109 -9.49 15.32 9.44
N ALA A 110 -9.88 14.23 8.79
CA ALA A 110 -9.48 13.94 7.42
C ALA A 110 -10.28 14.76 6.37
N ALA A 111 -11.35 15.41 6.78
CA ALA A 111 -12.12 16.32 5.91
C ALA A 111 -11.48 17.71 5.80
N GLY A 112 -11.88 18.48 4.80
CA GLY A 112 -11.54 19.91 4.69
C GLY A 112 -10.09 20.19 4.32
N ALA A 113 -9.54 19.47 3.36
CA ALA A 113 -8.25 19.84 2.75
C ALA A 113 -8.43 21.10 1.91
N LYS A 114 -7.81 22.22 2.31
CA LYS A 114 -7.90 23.49 1.57
C LYS A 114 -7.43 23.32 0.12
N GLY A 115 -8.20 23.87 -0.83
CA GLY A 115 -7.85 23.92 -2.24
C GLY A 115 -7.87 22.56 -2.96
N SER A 116 -8.58 21.57 -2.47
CA SER A 116 -8.73 20.28 -3.15
C SER A 116 -10.19 19.79 -3.12
N ASP A 117 -10.57 19.12 -4.21
CA ASP A 117 -11.83 18.40 -4.30
C ASP A 117 -11.75 17.11 -3.45
N PRO A 118 -12.76 16.78 -2.63
CA PRO A 118 -12.83 15.53 -1.89
C PRO A 118 -12.64 14.28 -2.78
N ALA A 119 -13.07 14.32 -4.03
CA ALA A 119 -12.89 13.21 -4.97
C ALA A 119 -11.41 12.96 -5.30
N THR A 120 -10.62 14.03 -5.46
CA THR A 120 -9.15 13.92 -5.69
C THR A 120 -8.42 13.46 -4.44
N GLU A 121 -8.96 13.75 -3.27
CA GLU A 121 -8.44 13.27 -1.98
C GLU A 121 -8.94 11.88 -1.61
N ALA A 122 -9.58 11.16 -2.53
CA ALA A 122 -10.12 9.82 -2.31
C ALA A 122 -11.00 9.72 -1.04
N LEU A 123 -11.75 10.77 -0.73
CA LEU A 123 -12.76 10.82 0.33
C LEU A 123 -14.15 10.76 -0.25
N GLY A 124 -15.04 10.03 0.41
CA GLY A 124 -16.43 9.96 0.05
C GLY A 124 -17.27 9.39 1.19
N ARG A 125 -18.59 9.38 1.01
CA ARG A 125 -19.53 8.83 1.99
C ARG A 125 -19.98 7.44 1.55
N SER A 126 -19.71 6.43 2.37
CA SER A 126 -20.33 5.10 2.32
C SER A 126 -21.50 5.06 3.33
N GLN A 127 -22.26 3.97 3.37
CA GLN A 127 -23.33 3.78 4.38
C GLN A 127 -22.88 4.07 5.83
N GLY A 128 -21.60 3.86 6.12
CA GLY A 128 -21.04 4.11 7.42
C GLY A 128 -20.36 5.48 7.58
N GLY A 129 -20.64 6.48 6.73
CA GLY A 129 -20.05 7.81 6.82
C GLY A 129 -18.80 8.01 5.97
N PHE A 130 -18.01 9.04 6.33
CA PHE A 130 -16.79 9.38 5.61
C PHE A 130 -15.79 8.22 5.57
N SER A 131 -15.30 7.93 4.38
CA SER A 131 -14.43 6.77 4.17
C SER A 131 -13.58 6.90 2.91
N THR A 132 -12.50 6.13 2.89
CA THR A 132 -11.63 5.89 1.75
C THR A 132 -11.63 4.40 1.46
N LYS A 133 -11.70 4.00 0.20
CA LYS A 133 -11.49 2.62 -0.20
C LYS A 133 -10.03 2.40 -0.56
N LEU A 134 -9.37 1.49 0.14
CA LEU A 134 -8.02 1.03 -0.14
C LEU A 134 -8.11 -0.25 -0.97
N ASN A 135 -7.69 -0.17 -2.23
CA ASN A 135 -7.56 -1.32 -3.12
C ASN A 135 -6.12 -1.82 -3.03
N VAL A 136 -5.96 -3.12 -2.88
CA VAL A 136 -4.69 -3.80 -2.61
C VAL A 136 -4.42 -4.86 -3.66
N ARG A 137 -3.20 -4.92 -4.17
CA ARG A 137 -2.66 -6.02 -4.96
C ARG A 137 -1.59 -6.72 -4.15
N ALA A 138 -1.75 -8.03 -3.96
CA ALA A 138 -0.76 -8.91 -3.35
C ALA A 138 -0.18 -9.86 -4.39
N GLU A 139 1.10 -10.25 -4.26
CA GLU A 139 1.67 -11.36 -5.03
C GLU A 139 1.27 -12.71 -4.40
N GLY A 140 1.67 -13.81 -5.02
CA GLY A 140 1.20 -15.14 -4.67
C GLY A 140 1.47 -15.59 -3.24
N ALA A 141 2.55 -15.14 -2.59
CA ALA A 141 2.83 -15.43 -1.17
C ALA A 141 2.14 -14.43 -0.20
N GLY A 142 1.44 -13.41 -0.73
CA GLY A 142 0.68 -12.44 0.07
C GLY A 142 1.45 -11.17 0.44
N LYS A 143 2.62 -10.90 -0.17
CA LYS A 143 3.31 -9.62 0.02
C LYS A 143 2.64 -8.50 -0.79
N PRO A 144 2.63 -7.25 -0.28
CA PRO A 144 2.00 -6.13 -0.97
C PRO A 144 2.77 -5.74 -2.24
N MET A 145 2.03 -5.53 -3.33
CA MET A 145 2.59 -5.11 -4.61
C MET A 145 2.22 -3.68 -5.00
N ALA A 146 0.97 -3.29 -4.76
CA ALA A 146 0.48 -1.97 -5.13
C ALA A 146 -0.77 -1.60 -4.35
N PHE A 147 -1.02 -0.29 -4.29
CA PHE A 147 -2.20 0.29 -3.65
C PHE A 147 -2.84 1.36 -4.54
N VAL A 148 -4.17 1.44 -4.52
CA VAL A 148 -4.95 2.51 -5.14
C VAL A 148 -6.01 2.98 -4.15
N LEU A 149 -6.05 4.27 -3.90
CA LEU A 149 -7.07 4.91 -3.06
C LEU A 149 -8.23 5.40 -3.92
N GLN A 150 -9.44 5.24 -3.41
CA GLN A 150 -10.66 5.75 -4.02
C GLN A 150 -11.61 6.29 -2.95
N PRO A 151 -12.57 7.18 -3.29
CA PRO A 151 -13.69 7.50 -2.42
C PRO A 151 -14.45 6.25 -1.98
N GLY A 152 -14.85 6.18 -0.70
CA GLY A 152 -15.40 4.97 -0.09
C GLY A 152 -16.59 4.35 -0.80
N GLN A 153 -17.48 5.17 -1.41
CA GLN A 153 -18.65 4.72 -2.16
C GLN A 153 -18.32 4.19 -3.56
N ARG A 154 -17.10 4.47 -4.07
CA ARG A 154 -16.75 4.07 -5.44
C ARG A 154 -16.58 2.57 -5.55
N HIS A 155 -17.12 1.96 -6.62
CA HIS A 155 -17.01 0.52 -6.85
C HIS A 155 -15.56 0.13 -7.16
N GLU A 156 -15.05 -0.93 -6.51
CA GLU A 156 -13.63 -1.37 -6.57
C GLU A 156 -13.19 -1.76 -7.98
N SER A 157 -14.09 -2.24 -8.83
CA SER A 157 -13.74 -2.61 -10.21
C SER A 157 -13.13 -1.45 -11.02
N ARG A 158 -13.35 -0.20 -10.63
CA ARG A 158 -12.74 0.98 -11.26
C ARG A 158 -11.27 1.13 -10.93
N ALA A 159 -10.81 0.60 -9.78
CA ALA A 159 -9.40 0.60 -9.41
C ALA A 159 -8.61 -0.55 -10.04
N PHE A 160 -9.26 -1.54 -10.63
CA PHE A 160 -8.63 -2.78 -11.05
C PHE A 160 -7.46 -2.56 -12.02
N GLU A 161 -7.70 -1.86 -13.13
CA GLU A 161 -6.67 -1.61 -14.14
C GLU A 161 -5.52 -0.74 -13.58
N PRO A 162 -5.77 0.43 -12.94
CA PRO A 162 -4.73 1.19 -12.29
C PRO A 162 -3.92 0.39 -11.25
N LEU A 163 -4.57 -0.51 -10.51
CA LEU A 163 -3.91 -1.35 -9.51
C LEU A 163 -2.97 -2.38 -10.16
N LEU A 164 -3.36 -2.96 -11.30
CA LEU A 164 -2.53 -3.90 -12.06
C LEU A 164 -1.41 -3.20 -12.83
N GLU A 165 -1.59 -1.96 -13.23
CA GLU A 165 -0.56 -1.14 -13.91
C GLU A 165 0.52 -0.65 -12.94
N ARG A 166 0.17 -0.45 -11.66
CA ARG A 166 1.12 -0.19 -10.59
C ARG A 166 1.81 -1.48 -10.13
N GLY A 167 2.85 -1.36 -9.30
CA GLY A 167 3.59 -2.52 -8.80
C GLY A 167 4.43 -3.20 -9.88
N ALA A 168 4.98 -2.40 -10.79
CA ALA A 168 6.00 -2.84 -11.73
C ALA A 168 7.33 -2.97 -10.98
N VAL A 169 7.93 -4.17 -11.00
CA VAL A 169 9.18 -4.47 -10.31
C VAL A 169 10.33 -4.41 -11.30
N ARG A 170 11.36 -3.62 -10.97
CA ARG A 170 12.60 -3.53 -11.75
C ARG A 170 13.33 -4.86 -11.72
N ARG A 171 13.87 -5.27 -12.87
CA ARG A 171 14.69 -6.46 -12.95
C ARG A 171 16.16 -6.13 -12.66
N PRO A 172 16.97 -7.06 -12.11
CA PRO A 172 18.39 -6.85 -11.86
C PRO A 172 19.17 -6.57 -13.15
N ARG A 173 18.75 -7.16 -14.27
CA ARG A 173 19.35 -6.98 -15.60
C ARG A 173 18.57 -5.99 -16.45
N ARG A 174 19.19 -5.47 -17.55
CA ARG A 174 18.51 -4.63 -18.52
C ARG A 174 17.24 -5.31 -19.04
N GLY A 175 16.14 -4.58 -19.10
CA GLY A 175 14.87 -5.08 -19.60
C GLY A 175 13.67 -4.32 -19.02
N ARG A 176 12.49 -4.58 -19.57
CA ARG A 176 11.26 -3.97 -19.07
C ARG A 176 10.93 -4.49 -17.66
N PRO A 177 10.48 -3.62 -16.75
CA PRO A 177 10.04 -4.03 -15.42
C PRO A 177 8.97 -5.13 -15.50
N ARG A 178 9.07 -6.12 -14.62
CA ARG A 178 8.09 -7.19 -14.49
C ARG A 178 6.80 -6.62 -13.90
N ARG A 179 5.68 -6.85 -14.56
CA ARG A 179 4.41 -6.24 -14.18
C ARG A 179 3.25 -7.24 -14.17
N ARG A 180 3.33 -8.26 -15.02
CA ARG A 180 2.22 -9.18 -15.29
C ARG A 180 2.41 -10.48 -14.53
N PRO A 181 1.47 -10.86 -13.63
CA PRO A 181 1.42 -12.22 -13.10
C PRO A 181 0.87 -13.17 -14.18
N ALA A 182 1.08 -14.47 -14.00
CA ALA A 182 0.46 -15.46 -14.87
C ALA A 182 -1.07 -15.52 -14.69
N ARG A 183 -1.56 -15.23 -13.48
CA ARG A 183 -2.97 -15.26 -13.12
C ARG A 183 -3.34 -14.15 -12.13
N VAL A 184 -4.59 -13.71 -12.17
CA VAL A 184 -5.16 -12.80 -11.15
C VAL A 184 -6.41 -13.42 -10.55
N ALA A 185 -6.47 -13.44 -9.22
CA ALA A 185 -7.67 -13.80 -8.47
C ALA A 185 -8.25 -12.58 -7.74
N GLY A 186 -9.55 -12.48 -7.72
CA GLY A 186 -10.30 -11.42 -7.03
C GLY A 186 -11.68 -11.90 -6.65
N ASP A 187 -12.38 -11.11 -5.85
CA ASP A 187 -13.75 -11.41 -5.46
C ASP A 187 -14.76 -11.17 -6.59
N LYS A 188 -16.03 -11.48 -6.34
CA LYS A 188 -17.13 -11.36 -7.29
C LYS A 188 -17.40 -9.91 -7.72
N ALA A 189 -16.99 -8.92 -6.93
CA ALA A 189 -17.16 -7.51 -7.28
C ALA A 189 -16.29 -7.09 -8.48
N TYR A 190 -15.18 -7.79 -8.72
CA TYR A 190 -14.36 -7.60 -9.92
C TYR A 190 -14.91 -8.32 -11.16
N SER A 191 -16.02 -9.07 -11.04
CA SER A 191 -16.60 -9.77 -12.17
C SER A 191 -17.35 -8.81 -13.09
N ASN A 192 -16.71 -8.47 -14.19
CA ASN A 192 -17.34 -7.76 -15.31
C ASN A 192 -16.59 -8.02 -16.62
N ARG A 193 -17.29 -7.80 -17.76
CA ARG A 193 -16.76 -8.04 -19.11
C ARG A 193 -15.48 -7.23 -19.37
N ARG A 194 -15.42 -5.97 -18.93
CA ARG A 194 -14.27 -5.08 -19.14
C ARG A 194 -13.00 -5.66 -18.53
N ILE A 195 -13.04 -6.08 -17.26
CA ILE A 195 -11.89 -6.66 -16.54
C ILE A 195 -11.44 -7.96 -17.20
N ARG A 196 -12.38 -8.87 -17.53
CA ARG A 196 -12.04 -10.14 -18.19
C ARG A 196 -11.40 -9.93 -19.56
N MET A 197 -11.90 -8.98 -20.36
CA MET A 197 -11.32 -8.63 -21.66
C MET A 197 -9.94 -7.99 -21.50
N TRP A 198 -9.77 -7.13 -20.51
CA TRP A 198 -8.49 -6.48 -20.21
C TRP A 198 -7.40 -7.49 -19.83
N LEU A 199 -7.73 -8.46 -18.96
CA LEU A 199 -6.83 -9.57 -18.58
C LEU A 199 -6.50 -10.47 -19.77
N ARG A 200 -7.52 -10.89 -20.54
CA ARG A 200 -7.35 -11.74 -21.73
C ARG A 200 -6.41 -11.12 -22.75
N ARG A 201 -6.58 -9.84 -23.09
CA ARG A 201 -5.71 -9.10 -24.02
C ARG A 201 -4.25 -9.07 -23.58
N ARG A 202 -3.99 -9.28 -22.29
CA ARG A 202 -2.63 -9.27 -21.71
C ARG A 202 -2.09 -10.67 -21.44
N GLY A 203 -2.82 -11.72 -21.80
CA GLY A 203 -2.43 -13.11 -21.55
C GLY A 203 -2.45 -13.50 -20.08
N ILE A 204 -3.25 -12.80 -19.26
CA ILE A 204 -3.33 -13.05 -17.80
C ILE A 204 -4.53 -13.96 -17.52
N GLY A 205 -4.29 -15.10 -16.87
CA GLY A 205 -5.33 -16.02 -16.39
C GLY A 205 -6.25 -15.35 -15.35
N VAL A 206 -7.50 -15.80 -15.26
CA VAL A 206 -8.54 -15.19 -14.43
C VAL A 206 -9.13 -16.22 -13.47
N THR A 207 -9.09 -15.95 -12.17
CA THR A 207 -9.80 -16.69 -11.12
C THR A 207 -10.70 -15.71 -10.34
N ILE A 208 -11.75 -15.23 -11.00
CA ILE A 208 -12.78 -14.34 -10.43
C ILE A 208 -14.12 -15.04 -10.57
N PRO A 209 -14.89 -15.26 -9.49
CA PRO A 209 -16.23 -15.85 -9.56
C PRO A 209 -17.12 -15.04 -10.51
N ARG A 210 -18.04 -15.71 -11.17
CA ARG A 210 -19.03 -15.02 -12.01
C ARG A 210 -20.24 -14.60 -11.17
N LYS A 211 -20.87 -13.53 -11.60
CA LYS A 211 -22.18 -13.13 -11.09
C LYS A 211 -23.26 -14.06 -11.67
N ALA A 212 -24.39 -14.18 -10.98
CA ALA A 212 -25.48 -15.04 -11.41
C ALA A 212 -26.06 -14.63 -12.77
N ASP A 213 -26.03 -13.34 -13.10
CA ASP A 213 -26.52 -12.74 -14.33
C ASP A 213 -25.53 -12.82 -15.52
N GLU A 214 -24.32 -13.33 -15.29
CA GLU A 214 -23.35 -13.53 -16.37
C GLU A 214 -23.71 -14.76 -17.22
N ARG A 215 -24.10 -14.57 -18.48
CA ARG A 215 -24.55 -15.63 -19.42
C ARG A 215 -23.49 -16.72 -19.73
N ARG A 216 -22.20 -16.39 -19.72
CA ARG A 216 -21.12 -17.34 -20.01
C ARG A 216 -20.62 -18.02 -18.76
N ARG A 217 -20.82 -19.33 -18.65
CA ARG A 217 -20.20 -20.18 -17.64
C ARG A 217 -18.90 -20.76 -18.20
N GLY A 218 -17.86 -20.80 -17.40
CA GLY A 218 -16.58 -21.43 -17.74
C GLY A 218 -15.98 -22.06 -16.51
N PRO A 219 -14.92 -22.86 -16.64
CA PRO A 219 -14.30 -23.52 -15.49
C PRO A 219 -13.87 -22.49 -14.44
N PHE A 220 -14.08 -22.83 -13.18
CA PHE A 220 -13.70 -22.02 -12.06
C PHE A 220 -12.90 -22.86 -11.06
N ASP A 221 -11.64 -22.52 -10.90
CA ASP A 221 -10.73 -23.21 -10.01
C ASP A 221 -10.96 -22.74 -8.57
N ARG A 222 -11.67 -23.58 -7.80
CA ARG A 222 -12.02 -23.29 -6.41
C ARG A 222 -10.82 -23.34 -5.47
N ASP A 223 -9.83 -24.19 -5.75
CA ASP A 223 -8.67 -24.34 -4.87
C ASP A 223 -7.72 -23.15 -5.03
N VAL A 224 -7.48 -22.71 -6.25
CA VAL A 224 -6.78 -21.46 -6.52
C VAL A 224 -7.54 -20.27 -5.92
N TYR A 225 -8.87 -20.27 -5.94
CA TYR A 225 -9.65 -19.20 -5.34
C TYR A 225 -9.53 -19.12 -3.81
N LYS A 226 -9.40 -20.26 -3.11
CA LYS A 226 -9.18 -20.29 -1.66
C LYS A 226 -7.91 -19.54 -1.24
N LEU A 227 -6.88 -19.54 -2.10
CA LEU A 227 -5.64 -18.80 -1.85
C LEU A 227 -5.85 -17.28 -1.73
N ARG A 228 -7.02 -16.76 -2.12
CA ARG A 228 -7.38 -15.35 -1.96
C ARG A 228 -7.34 -14.90 -0.48
N ALA A 229 -7.48 -15.81 0.47
CA ALA A 229 -7.28 -15.52 1.90
C ALA A 229 -5.96 -14.79 2.17
N ARG A 230 -4.93 -14.94 1.32
CA ARG A 230 -3.62 -14.27 1.46
C ARG A 230 -3.72 -12.75 1.35
N VAL A 231 -4.54 -12.20 0.45
CA VAL A 231 -4.74 -10.75 0.38
C VAL A 231 -5.61 -10.23 1.52
N GLU A 232 -6.56 -11.02 2.02
CA GLU A 232 -7.34 -10.69 3.22
C GLU A 232 -6.42 -10.62 4.45
N HIS A 233 -5.53 -11.60 4.61
CA HIS A 233 -4.52 -11.58 5.67
C HIS A 233 -3.59 -10.36 5.54
N LEU A 234 -3.16 -9.99 4.31
CA LEU A 234 -2.38 -8.78 4.09
C LEU A 234 -3.14 -7.53 4.55
N ILE A 235 -4.41 -7.40 4.16
CA ILE A 235 -5.27 -6.29 4.59
C ILE A 235 -5.37 -6.23 6.11
N ASN A 236 -5.57 -7.37 6.76
CA ASN A 236 -5.64 -7.46 8.22
C ASN A 236 -4.31 -7.06 8.88
N ARG A 237 -3.17 -7.51 8.35
CA ARG A 237 -1.83 -7.08 8.82
C ARG A 237 -1.64 -5.57 8.67
N LEU A 238 -2.03 -4.98 7.54
CA LEU A 238 -1.98 -3.54 7.34
C LEU A 238 -2.87 -2.77 8.32
N LYS A 239 -4.06 -3.30 8.64
CA LYS A 239 -4.98 -2.68 9.60
C LYS A 239 -4.53 -2.80 11.07
N GLN A 240 -3.55 -3.63 11.39
CA GLN A 240 -2.91 -3.60 12.71
C GLN A 240 -2.19 -2.26 12.97
N PHE A 241 -1.78 -1.55 11.94
CA PHE A 241 -1.35 -0.17 12.03
C PHE A 241 -2.55 0.75 12.17
N ARG A 242 -2.79 1.28 13.38
CA ARG A 242 -3.98 2.09 13.69
C ARG A 242 -4.13 3.30 12.76
N ARG A 243 -3.00 3.89 12.30
CA ARG A 243 -3.01 5.01 11.35
C ARG A 243 -3.46 4.60 9.95
N ILE A 244 -3.40 3.30 9.61
CA ILE A 244 -3.94 2.74 8.37
C ILE A 244 -5.39 2.30 8.58
N ALA A 245 -5.72 1.68 9.72
CA ALA A 245 -7.07 1.21 10.03
C ALA A 245 -8.10 2.36 10.11
N THR A 246 -7.65 3.57 10.49
CA THR A 246 -8.45 4.80 10.49
C THR A 246 -7.64 5.89 9.77
N ARG A 247 -8.25 6.54 8.79
CA ARG A 247 -7.60 7.64 8.07
C ARG A 247 -7.78 8.96 8.83
N TYR A 248 -6.66 9.57 9.21
CA TYR A 248 -6.60 10.91 9.82
C TYR A 248 -6.06 11.96 8.85
N GLU A 249 -5.39 11.56 7.78
CA GLU A 249 -4.75 12.44 6.81
C GLU A 249 -5.78 13.10 5.89
N LYS A 250 -5.75 14.43 5.83
CA LYS A 250 -6.55 15.22 4.89
C LYS A 250 -6.19 14.89 3.44
N ARG A 251 -4.89 14.84 3.14
CA ARG A 251 -4.39 14.56 1.78
C ARG A 251 -4.29 13.04 1.53
N ALA A 252 -4.86 12.60 0.42
CA ALA A 252 -4.75 11.20 -0.04
C ALA A 252 -3.29 10.75 -0.15
N ALA A 253 -2.42 11.62 -0.65
CA ALA A 253 -1.00 11.34 -0.77
C ALA A 253 -0.33 11.05 0.58
N ASN A 254 -0.73 11.75 1.66
CA ASN A 254 -0.19 11.50 2.99
C ASN A 254 -0.67 10.15 3.54
N TYR A 255 -1.95 9.84 3.34
CA TYR A 255 -2.49 8.53 3.72
C TYR A 255 -1.83 7.38 2.92
N HIS A 256 -1.65 7.56 1.60
CA HIS A 256 -0.91 6.62 0.77
C HIS A 256 0.51 6.38 1.31
N GLY A 257 1.21 7.45 1.72
CA GLY A 257 2.53 7.34 2.33
C GLY A 257 2.53 6.51 3.63
N MET A 258 1.48 6.59 4.47
CA MET A 258 1.34 5.73 5.65
C MET A 258 1.11 4.27 5.26
N VAL A 259 0.29 4.00 4.23
CA VAL A 259 0.10 2.63 3.70
C VAL A 259 1.40 2.07 3.14
N THR A 260 2.16 2.87 2.38
CA THR A 260 3.47 2.49 1.83
C THR A 260 4.47 2.16 2.94
N LEU A 261 4.51 2.95 4.02
CA LEU A 261 5.34 2.65 5.20
C LEU A 261 4.96 1.34 5.88
N GLY A 262 3.66 1.08 6.04
CA GLY A 262 3.17 -0.20 6.54
C GLY A 262 3.61 -1.36 5.64
N ALA A 263 3.54 -1.18 4.31
CA ALA A 263 3.99 -2.17 3.34
C ALA A 263 5.52 -2.41 3.41
N ILE A 264 6.32 -1.35 3.56
CA ILE A 264 7.78 -1.46 3.76
C ILE A 264 8.09 -2.36 4.95
N LEU A 265 7.42 -2.17 6.10
CA LEU A 265 7.61 -3.02 7.28
C LEU A 265 7.27 -4.49 7.05
N LEU A 266 6.40 -4.80 6.09
CA LEU A 266 6.07 -6.19 5.74
C LEU A 266 7.12 -6.85 4.84
N TYR A 267 8.05 -6.08 4.29
CA TYR A 267 9.22 -6.58 3.54
C TYR A 267 10.47 -6.68 4.42
N LEU A 268 10.57 -5.86 5.47
CA LEU A 268 11.68 -5.89 6.43
C LEU A 268 11.52 -7.01 7.45
#